data_44a7d8395b7a36445fce2a2059181741
#
_entry.id   44a7d8395b7a36445fce2a2059181741
#
_cell.length_a   1.000
_cell.length_b   1.000
_cell.length_c   1.000
_cell.angle_alpha   90.00
_cell.angle_beta   90.00
_cell.angle_gamma   90.00
#
_symmetry.space_group_name_H-M   'P 1'
#
loop_
_entity.id
_entity.type
_entity.pdbx_description
1 polymer ?
#
loop_
_entity_poly.entity_id
_entity_poly.type
_entity_poly.pdbx_seq_one_letter_code
_entity_poly.pdbx_strand_id
1 'polypeptide(L)'
;AVHDLGRTAYQQNSLAALAARKDEFGVLAQDFNRMGERLQGLIDSQRQLLRDAAHELRSPLARLRIALALAERADEAERARLWPRLHQECDRLEALIGEILTLARLDGNPGATHAIDLAALLARLRDDARLSAPEQQIELQVEPGLNLQGWPDMLERAIDNLLRNALRFNPVEQPIEVRTERQQGRLRLSVRDHGPGVADEHVGQLGEPFFRAPGQTAAGHGLGLAIARRAAERHGGRLLLANHPQGGFVATLELPLATDRR
;
A
#
# COMPACT_ATOMS: atom_id res chain seq x y z
N ALA A 1 -27.28 -20.79 -10.47
CA ALA A 1 -26.17 -20.39 -9.62
C ALA A 1 -24.80 -20.68 -10.29
N VAL A 2 -24.46 -21.92 -10.65
CA VAL A 2 -23.18 -22.25 -11.35
C VAL A 2 -23.13 -21.60 -12.74
N HIS A 3 -24.26 -21.51 -13.44
CA HIS A 3 -24.35 -20.87 -14.76
C HIS A 3 -24.26 -19.32 -14.66
N ASP A 4 -24.67 -18.73 -13.54
CA ASP A 4 -24.68 -17.28 -13.32
C ASP A 4 -23.30 -16.73 -12.93
N LEU A 5 -22.43 -17.54 -12.30
CA LEU A 5 -21.03 -17.21 -12.05
C LEU A 5 -20.24 -16.93 -13.34
N GLY A 6 -20.59 -17.62 -14.45
CA GLY A 6 -19.96 -17.42 -15.75
C GLY A 6 -20.44 -16.16 -16.50
N ARG A 7 -21.51 -15.49 -16.03
CA ARG A 7 -22.10 -14.30 -16.67
C ARG A 7 -21.88 -12.98 -15.93
N THR A 8 -21.00 -12.94 -14.92
CA THR A 8 -20.72 -11.75 -14.08
C THR A 8 -21.93 -11.17 -13.34
N ALA A 9 -23.01 -11.93 -13.20
CA ALA A 9 -24.24 -11.54 -12.50
C ALA A 9 -24.54 -12.54 -11.38
N TYR A 10 -23.63 -12.64 -10.38
CA TYR A 10 -23.94 -13.37 -9.16
C TYR A 10 -25.02 -12.62 -8.41
N GLN A 11 -26.22 -13.23 -8.30
CA GLN A 11 -27.27 -12.71 -7.43
C GLN A 11 -26.97 -13.17 -6.01
N GLN A 12 -26.73 -12.22 -5.11
CA GLN A 12 -26.54 -12.49 -3.68
C GLN A 12 -27.68 -13.38 -3.19
N ASN A 13 -27.31 -14.46 -2.48
CA ASN A 13 -28.24 -15.47 -1.95
C ASN A 13 -29.01 -16.33 -2.98
N SER A 14 -28.45 -16.56 -4.16
CA SER A 14 -29.08 -17.46 -5.16
C SER A 14 -29.34 -18.87 -4.63
N LEU A 15 -28.67 -19.32 -3.57
CA LEU A 15 -28.86 -20.60 -2.90
C LEU A 15 -29.39 -20.45 -1.46
N ALA A 16 -30.04 -19.34 -1.12
CA ALA A 16 -30.52 -19.09 0.26
C ALA A 16 -31.44 -20.23 0.78
N ALA A 17 -32.34 -20.70 -0.05
CA ALA A 17 -33.26 -21.81 0.31
C ALA A 17 -32.52 -23.13 0.56
N LEU A 18 -31.44 -23.42 -0.19
CA LEU A 18 -30.59 -24.59 0.02
C LEU A 18 -29.65 -24.42 1.23
N ALA A 19 -29.13 -23.21 1.44
CA ALA A 19 -28.26 -22.87 2.56
C ALA A 19 -28.96 -22.95 3.93
N ALA A 20 -30.29 -22.89 3.96
CA ALA A 20 -31.11 -23.07 5.17
C ALA A 20 -31.25 -24.55 5.60
N ARG A 21 -30.85 -25.52 4.78
CA ARG A 21 -30.89 -26.96 5.11
C ARG A 21 -29.82 -27.30 6.15
N LYS A 22 -30.11 -28.32 6.99
CA LYS A 22 -29.20 -28.80 8.04
C LYS A 22 -28.40 -30.06 7.64
N ASP A 23 -28.29 -30.33 6.35
CA ASP A 23 -27.58 -31.46 5.76
C ASP A 23 -26.34 -31.00 4.99
N GLU A 24 -25.62 -31.92 4.37
CA GLU A 24 -24.39 -31.67 3.58
C GLU A 24 -24.64 -30.69 2.43
N PHE A 25 -25.84 -30.71 1.85
CA PHE A 25 -26.24 -29.77 0.80
C PHE A 25 -26.37 -28.33 1.33
N GLY A 26 -26.81 -28.17 2.59
CA GLY A 26 -26.85 -26.86 3.24
C GLY A 26 -25.45 -26.27 3.43
N VAL A 27 -24.51 -27.07 3.91
CA VAL A 27 -23.09 -26.67 4.08
C VAL A 27 -22.48 -26.28 2.72
N LEU A 28 -22.67 -27.12 1.70
CA LEU A 28 -22.17 -26.83 0.35
C LEU A 28 -22.76 -25.54 -0.23
N ALA A 29 -24.06 -25.29 -0.02
CA ALA A 29 -24.71 -24.08 -0.48
C ALA A 29 -24.19 -22.81 0.24
N GLN A 30 -23.88 -22.92 1.54
CA GLN A 30 -23.27 -21.82 2.31
C GLN A 30 -21.87 -21.51 1.83
N ASP A 31 -21.04 -22.54 1.60
CA ASP A 31 -19.67 -22.35 1.10
C ASP A 31 -19.68 -21.74 -0.31
N PHE A 32 -20.61 -22.17 -1.15
CA PHE A 32 -20.80 -21.61 -2.49
C PHE A 32 -21.22 -20.12 -2.44
N ASN A 33 -22.17 -19.77 -1.58
CA ASN A 33 -22.58 -18.38 -1.38
C ASN A 33 -21.41 -17.54 -0.88
N ARG A 34 -20.64 -18.03 0.11
CA ARG A 34 -19.44 -17.35 0.64
C ARG A 34 -18.38 -17.13 -0.44
N MET A 35 -18.17 -18.13 -1.31
CA MET A 35 -17.27 -18.00 -2.45
C MET A 35 -17.77 -16.94 -3.43
N GLY A 36 -19.07 -16.94 -3.75
CA GLY A 36 -19.67 -15.94 -4.64
C GLY A 36 -19.54 -14.51 -4.09
N GLU A 37 -19.80 -14.31 -2.81
CA GLU A 37 -19.62 -13.02 -2.14
C GLU A 37 -18.17 -12.53 -2.19
N ARG A 38 -17.21 -13.44 -1.96
CA ARG A 38 -15.77 -13.11 -2.07
C ARG A 38 -15.39 -12.70 -3.49
N LEU A 39 -15.87 -13.45 -4.50
CA LEU A 39 -15.60 -13.14 -5.90
C LEU A 39 -16.22 -11.79 -6.30
N GLN A 40 -17.46 -11.53 -5.89
CA GLN A 40 -18.12 -10.25 -6.15
C GLN A 40 -17.35 -9.10 -5.49
N GLY A 41 -16.96 -9.24 -4.23
CA GLY A 41 -16.15 -8.25 -3.51
C GLY A 41 -14.82 -7.95 -4.21
N LEU A 42 -14.13 -8.97 -4.73
CA LEU A 42 -12.89 -8.80 -5.50
C LEU A 42 -13.14 -8.03 -6.81
N ILE A 43 -14.19 -8.38 -7.55
CA ILE A 43 -14.56 -7.71 -8.81
C ILE A 43 -14.90 -6.24 -8.55
N ASP A 44 -15.68 -5.95 -7.52
CA ASP A 44 -16.09 -4.59 -7.19
C ASP A 44 -14.91 -3.75 -6.69
N SER A 45 -14.03 -4.31 -5.88
CA SER A 45 -12.78 -3.68 -5.47
C SER A 45 -11.87 -3.37 -6.67
N GLN A 46 -11.73 -4.30 -7.61
CA GLN A 46 -10.94 -4.09 -8.82
C GLN A 46 -11.55 -3.01 -9.71
N ARG A 47 -12.89 -3.00 -9.88
CA ARG A 47 -13.58 -1.95 -10.65
C ARG A 47 -13.43 -0.57 -10.00
N GLN A 48 -13.48 -0.51 -8.68
CA GLN A 48 -13.27 0.74 -7.95
C GLN A 48 -11.84 1.24 -8.15
N LEU A 49 -10.84 0.38 -7.99
CA LEU A 49 -9.43 0.73 -8.23
C LEU A 49 -9.21 1.30 -9.64
N LEU A 50 -9.80 0.67 -10.68
CA LEU A 50 -9.67 1.16 -12.06
C LEU A 50 -10.37 2.52 -12.27
N ARG A 51 -11.52 2.75 -11.65
CA ARG A 51 -12.21 4.05 -11.72
C ARG A 51 -11.38 5.15 -11.07
N ASP A 52 -10.87 4.88 -9.87
CA ASP A 52 -10.07 5.84 -9.12
C ASP A 52 -8.73 6.13 -9.83
N ALA A 53 -8.09 5.09 -10.37
CA ALA A 53 -6.90 5.22 -11.21
C ALA A 53 -7.16 6.12 -12.43
N ALA A 54 -8.28 5.92 -13.14
CA ALA A 54 -8.63 6.73 -14.30
C ALA A 54 -8.89 8.21 -13.91
N HIS A 55 -9.47 8.45 -12.74
CA HIS A 55 -9.65 9.80 -12.21
C HIS A 55 -8.33 10.47 -11.86
N GLU A 56 -7.43 9.77 -11.15
CA GLU A 56 -6.12 10.29 -10.74
C GLU A 56 -5.17 10.51 -11.92
N LEU A 57 -5.26 9.70 -12.98
CA LEU A 57 -4.48 9.89 -14.21
C LEU A 57 -4.96 11.08 -15.05
N ARG A 58 -6.24 11.41 -15.01
CA ARG A 58 -6.81 12.50 -15.83
C ARG A 58 -6.22 13.86 -15.48
N SER A 59 -6.03 14.15 -14.20
CA SER A 59 -5.55 15.44 -13.71
C SER A 59 -4.11 15.75 -14.16
N PRO A 60 -3.09 14.90 -13.94
CA PRO A 60 -1.72 15.17 -14.42
C PRO A 60 -1.65 15.18 -15.94
N LEU A 61 -2.42 14.34 -16.65
CA LEU A 61 -2.48 14.36 -18.11
C LEU A 61 -3.03 15.67 -18.64
N ALA A 62 -4.05 16.26 -18.00
CA ALA A 62 -4.55 17.57 -18.36
C ALA A 62 -3.51 18.67 -18.15
N ARG A 63 -2.78 18.65 -17.01
CA ARG A 63 -1.68 19.59 -16.76
C ARG A 63 -0.56 19.46 -17.78
N LEU A 64 -0.18 18.22 -18.13
CA LEU A 64 0.82 17.94 -19.16
C LEU A 64 0.41 18.52 -20.52
N ARG A 65 -0.85 18.32 -20.94
CA ARG A 65 -1.38 18.87 -22.20
C ARG A 65 -1.37 20.40 -22.21
N ILE A 66 -1.74 21.03 -21.10
CA ILE A 66 -1.70 22.50 -20.99
C ILE A 66 -0.25 23.00 -21.06
N ALA A 67 0.67 22.38 -20.34
CA ALA A 67 2.07 22.78 -20.34
C ALA A 67 2.71 22.59 -21.74
N LEU A 68 2.35 21.52 -22.46
CA LEU A 68 2.80 21.28 -23.82
C LEU A 68 2.27 22.36 -24.80
N ALA A 69 0.97 22.67 -24.74
CA ALA A 69 0.36 23.71 -25.56
C ALA A 69 0.95 25.10 -25.29
N LEU A 70 1.35 25.38 -24.05
CA LEU A 70 2.07 26.61 -23.70
C LEU A 70 3.49 26.59 -24.28
N ALA A 71 4.21 25.47 -24.17
CA ALA A 71 5.57 25.33 -24.70
C ALA A 71 5.65 25.45 -26.23
N GLU A 72 4.61 25.03 -26.96
CA GLU A 72 4.51 25.18 -28.42
C GLU A 72 4.46 26.65 -28.85
N ARG A 73 3.88 27.53 -28.03
CA ARG A 73 3.70 28.97 -28.32
C ARG A 73 4.75 29.87 -27.66
N ALA A 74 5.54 29.29 -26.76
CA ALA A 74 6.51 29.99 -25.94
C ALA A 74 7.78 30.35 -26.75
N ASP A 75 8.40 31.45 -26.40
CA ASP A 75 9.76 31.77 -26.84
C ASP A 75 10.80 30.80 -26.19
N GLU A 76 12.06 30.94 -26.57
CA GLU A 76 13.12 30.04 -26.10
C GLU A 76 13.32 30.11 -24.57
N ALA A 77 13.23 31.29 -24.00
CA ALA A 77 13.40 31.52 -22.56
C ALA A 77 12.22 30.95 -21.73
N GLU A 78 11.00 31.14 -22.22
CA GLU A 78 9.80 30.57 -21.60
C GLU A 78 9.77 29.07 -21.74
N ARG A 79 10.17 28.50 -22.88
CA ARG A 79 10.26 27.07 -23.13
C ARG A 79 11.25 26.42 -22.19
N ALA A 80 12.41 27.02 -21.95
CA ALA A 80 13.39 26.53 -20.98
C ALA A 80 12.85 26.44 -19.55
N ARG A 81 11.90 27.31 -19.16
CA ARG A 81 11.23 27.26 -17.84
C ARG A 81 10.12 26.20 -17.77
N LEU A 82 9.46 25.92 -18.88
CA LEU A 82 8.35 24.94 -18.94
C LEU A 82 8.86 23.51 -19.01
N TRP A 83 10.04 23.28 -19.61
CA TRP A 83 10.61 21.95 -19.83
C TRP A 83 10.79 21.12 -18.54
N PRO A 84 11.36 21.68 -17.45
CA PRO A 84 11.46 20.96 -16.18
C PRO A 84 10.10 20.58 -15.59
N ARG A 85 9.07 21.41 -15.77
CA ARG A 85 7.70 21.11 -15.31
C ARG A 85 7.07 19.97 -16.10
N LEU A 86 7.31 19.90 -17.41
CA LEU A 86 6.86 18.80 -18.25
C LEU A 86 7.49 17.48 -17.79
N HIS A 87 8.80 17.45 -17.56
CA HIS A 87 9.49 16.27 -17.04
C HIS A 87 8.92 15.85 -15.69
N GLN A 88 8.75 16.80 -14.77
CA GLN A 88 8.19 16.51 -13.44
C GLN A 88 6.78 15.90 -13.51
N GLU A 89 5.91 16.36 -14.42
CA GLU A 89 4.59 15.75 -14.59
C GLU A 89 4.66 14.37 -15.26
N CYS A 90 5.62 14.12 -16.16
CA CYS A 90 5.88 12.77 -16.69
C CYS A 90 6.35 11.83 -15.58
N ASP A 91 7.34 12.22 -14.78
CA ASP A 91 7.86 11.42 -13.66
C ASP A 91 6.75 11.07 -12.66
N ARG A 92 5.85 12.03 -12.38
CA ARG A 92 4.67 11.79 -11.52
C ARG A 92 3.70 10.79 -12.11
N LEU A 93 3.46 10.84 -13.43
CA LEU A 93 2.61 9.87 -14.11
C LEU A 93 3.23 8.48 -14.10
N GLU A 94 4.53 8.37 -14.36
CA GLU A 94 5.25 7.09 -14.30
C GLU A 94 5.21 6.49 -12.90
N ALA A 95 5.43 7.30 -11.85
CA ALA A 95 5.34 6.85 -10.47
C ALA A 95 3.92 6.34 -10.14
N LEU A 96 2.87 7.09 -10.52
CA LEU A 96 1.47 6.69 -10.31
C LEU A 96 1.13 5.37 -11.01
N ILE A 97 1.53 5.23 -12.27
CA ILE A 97 1.33 3.98 -13.04
C ILE A 97 2.06 2.82 -12.36
N GLY A 98 3.31 3.03 -11.91
CA GLY A 98 4.10 2.04 -11.19
C GLY A 98 3.43 1.58 -9.88
N GLU A 99 2.84 2.51 -9.10
CA GLU A 99 2.10 2.21 -7.88
C GLU A 99 0.82 1.40 -8.18
N ILE A 100 0.04 1.79 -9.21
CA ILE A 100 -1.18 1.07 -9.63
C ILE A 100 -0.84 -0.36 -10.08
N LEU A 101 0.19 -0.52 -10.93
CA LEU A 101 0.62 -1.84 -11.39
C LEU A 101 1.14 -2.70 -10.24
N THR A 102 1.83 -2.09 -9.27
CA THR A 102 2.27 -2.77 -8.05
C THR A 102 1.07 -3.31 -7.28
N LEU A 103 0.07 -2.46 -7.00
CA LEU A 103 -1.13 -2.87 -6.27
C LEU A 103 -1.89 -3.99 -7.00
N ALA A 104 -2.04 -3.88 -8.32
CA ALA A 104 -2.69 -4.91 -9.14
C ALA A 104 -1.94 -6.26 -9.15
N ARG A 105 -0.60 -6.23 -9.12
CA ARG A 105 0.22 -7.45 -9.05
C ARG A 105 0.16 -8.14 -7.69
N LEU A 106 -0.05 -7.39 -6.61
CA LEU A 106 -0.22 -7.95 -5.27
C LEU A 106 -1.44 -8.87 -5.17
N ASP A 107 -2.43 -8.73 -6.05
CA ASP A 107 -3.60 -9.62 -6.11
C ASP A 107 -3.35 -10.94 -6.85
N GLY A 108 -2.28 -11.01 -7.64
CA GLY A 108 -1.89 -12.22 -8.37
C GLY A 108 -1.28 -13.32 -7.50
N ASN A 109 -0.83 -14.39 -8.14
CA ASN A 109 -0.07 -15.45 -7.46
C ASN A 109 1.41 -15.03 -7.33
N PRO A 110 1.91 -14.78 -6.12
CA PRO A 110 3.27 -14.28 -5.92
C PRO A 110 4.36 -15.37 -5.99
N GLY A 111 4.00 -16.62 -6.30
CA GLY A 111 4.94 -17.74 -6.34
C GLY A 111 5.35 -18.26 -4.97
N ALA A 112 6.52 -18.93 -4.90
CA ALA A 112 7.05 -19.52 -3.68
C ALA A 112 7.54 -18.45 -2.69
N THR A 113 7.42 -18.75 -1.40
CA THR A 113 8.01 -17.92 -0.34
C THR A 113 9.48 -18.25 -0.13
N HIS A 114 10.25 -17.25 0.29
CA HIS A 114 11.68 -17.37 0.60
C HIS A 114 11.96 -16.89 2.02
N ALA A 115 13.09 -17.35 2.57
CA ALA A 115 13.60 -16.78 3.82
C ALA A 115 14.08 -15.35 3.58
N ILE A 116 13.67 -14.43 4.44
CA ILE A 116 13.99 -13.00 4.34
C ILE A 116 14.92 -12.63 5.49
N ASP A 117 16.11 -12.14 5.16
CA ASP A 117 17.00 -11.46 6.12
C ASP A 117 16.49 -10.03 6.33
N LEU A 118 15.69 -9.89 7.39
CA LEU A 118 15.05 -8.60 7.71
C LEU A 118 16.08 -7.52 8.07
N ALA A 119 17.17 -7.88 8.72
CA ALA A 119 18.20 -6.93 9.12
C ALA A 119 18.92 -6.35 7.90
N ALA A 120 19.32 -7.21 6.96
CA ALA A 120 19.93 -6.80 5.70
C ALA A 120 18.97 -5.96 4.84
N LEU A 121 17.70 -6.34 4.76
CA LEU A 121 16.66 -5.61 4.03
C LEU A 121 16.49 -4.19 4.61
N LEU A 122 16.32 -4.06 5.92
CA LEU A 122 16.13 -2.77 6.58
C LEU A 122 17.37 -1.87 6.47
N ALA A 123 18.58 -2.44 6.58
CA ALA A 123 19.82 -1.69 6.41
C ALA A 123 19.92 -1.10 4.98
N ARG A 124 19.61 -1.89 3.95
CA ARG A 124 19.61 -1.45 2.55
C ARG A 124 18.57 -0.34 2.33
N LEU A 125 17.33 -0.54 2.77
CA LEU A 125 16.27 0.46 2.62
C LEU A 125 16.57 1.78 3.34
N ARG A 126 17.20 1.71 4.54
CA ARG A 126 17.70 2.90 5.23
C ARG A 126 18.74 3.64 4.39
N ASP A 127 19.69 2.91 3.82
CA ASP A 127 20.78 3.51 3.05
C ASP A 127 20.25 4.15 1.75
N ASP A 128 19.27 3.51 1.07
CA ASP A 128 18.58 4.07 -0.08
C ASP A 128 17.76 5.33 0.28
N ALA A 129 17.09 5.31 1.44
CA ALA A 129 16.34 6.46 1.95
C ALA A 129 17.26 7.64 2.26
N ARG A 130 18.46 7.40 2.82
CA ARG A 130 19.48 8.43 3.07
C ARG A 130 20.03 9.08 1.81
N LEU A 131 20.11 8.35 0.69
CA LEU A 131 20.48 8.94 -0.60
C LEU A 131 19.43 9.95 -1.08
N SER A 132 18.17 9.68 -0.83
CA SER A 132 17.05 10.54 -1.22
C SER A 132 16.82 11.72 -0.27
N ALA A 133 17.18 11.57 1.01
CA ALA A 133 17.01 12.58 2.06
C ALA A 133 18.23 12.56 3.02
N PRO A 134 19.39 13.11 2.59
CA PRO A 134 20.65 13.02 3.33
C PRO A 134 20.63 13.65 4.73
N GLU A 135 19.77 14.67 4.91
CA GLU A 135 19.64 15.40 6.18
C GLU A 135 18.76 14.66 7.19
N GLN A 136 18.00 13.65 6.74
CA GLN A 136 17.06 12.93 7.59
C GLN A 136 17.73 11.78 8.31
N GLN A 137 17.66 11.76 9.64
CA GLN A 137 18.16 10.65 10.45
C GLN A 137 17.13 9.50 10.48
N ILE A 138 17.61 8.26 10.27
CA ILE A 138 16.80 7.04 10.37
C ILE A 138 17.49 6.11 11.35
N GLU A 139 16.84 5.84 12.46
CA GLU A 139 17.30 4.93 13.52
C GLU A 139 16.69 3.55 13.32
N LEU A 140 17.58 2.53 13.26
CA LEU A 140 17.14 1.13 13.17
C LEU A 140 17.38 0.42 14.51
N GLN A 141 16.32 -0.17 15.06
CA GLN A 141 16.38 -1.06 16.21
C GLN A 141 15.81 -2.41 15.78
N VAL A 142 16.72 -3.31 15.40
CA VAL A 142 16.34 -4.63 14.85
C VAL A 142 16.59 -5.71 15.90
N GLU A 143 15.54 -6.41 16.32
CA GLU A 143 15.66 -7.58 17.19
C GLU A 143 16.34 -8.72 16.44
N PRO A 144 17.41 -9.34 16.99
CA PRO A 144 18.11 -10.41 16.32
C PRO A 144 17.29 -11.70 16.28
N GLY A 145 17.55 -12.55 15.25
CA GLY A 145 16.95 -13.88 15.15
C GLY A 145 15.49 -13.90 14.72
N LEU A 146 15.00 -12.84 14.07
CA LEU A 146 13.69 -12.81 13.44
C LEU A 146 13.74 -13.51 12.08
N ASN A 147 13.22 -14.74 12.01
CA ASN A 147 13.10 -15.50 10.78
C ASN A 147 11.72 -15.29 10.15
N LEU A 148 11.68 -14.67 8.99
CA LEU A 148 10.46 -14.46 8.22
C LEU A 148 10.51 -15.26 6.93
N GLN A 149 9.44 -15.97 6.64
CA GLN A 149 9.20 -16.60 5.35
C GLN A 149 8.16 -15.76 4.59
N GLY A 150 8.48 -15.37 3.38
CA GLY A 150 7.59 -14.49 2.61
C GLY A 150 8.10 -14.20 1.21
N TRP A 151 7.59 -13.15 0.63
CA TRP A 151 7.97 -12.64 -0.69
C TRP A 151 8.84 -11.40 -0.52
N PRO A 152 10.17 -11.49 -0.75
CA PRO A 152 11.12 -10.40 -0.46
C PRO A 152 10.74 -9.09 -1.13
N ASP A 153 10.46 -9.11 -2.44
CA ASP A 153 10.13 -7.90 -3.20
C ASP A 153 8.84 -7.22 -2.71
N MET A 154 7.87 -8.02 -2.26
CA MET A 154 6.61 -7.52 -1.73
C MET A 154 6.79 -6.85 -0.37
N LEU A 155 7.58 -7.47 0.51
CA LEU A 155 7.90 -6.91 1.83
C LEU A 155 8.76 -5.66 1.70
N GLU A 156 9.76 -5.68 0.81
CA GLU A 156 10.59 -4.52 0.51
C GLU A 156 9.75 -3.32 0.09
N ARG A 157 8.82 -3.51 -0.85
CA ARG A 157 7.90 -2.44 -1.30
C ARG A 157 7.02 -1.93 -0.18
N ALA A 158 6.54 -2.82 0.70
CA ALA A 158 5.75 -2.42 1.85
C ALA A 158 6.54 -1.50 2.78
N ILE A 159 7.74 -1.91 3.17
CA ILE A 159 8.60 -1.15 4.08
C ILE A 159 9.05 0.17 3.44
N ASP A 160 9.45 0.16 2.15
CA ASP A 160 9.82 1.36 1.41
C ASP A 160 8.67 2.39 1.40
N ASN A 161 7.43 1.95 1.17
CA ASN A 161 6.27 2.83 1.24
C ASN A 161 6.04 3.43 2.63
N LEU A 162 6.27 2.67 3.71
CA LEU A 162 6.19 3.20 5.08
C LEU A 162 7.29 4.21 5.34
N LEU A 163 8.54 3.93 4.92
CA LEU A 163 9.67 4.85 5.05
C LEU A 163 9.45 6.14 4.25
N ARG A 164 9.00 6.04 2.99
CA ARG A 164 8.68 7.22 2.17
C ARG A 164 7.58 8.06 2.79
N ASN A 165 6.57 7.41 3.40
CA ASN A 165 5.53 8.12 4.11
C ASN A 165 6.11 8.87 5.32
N ALA A 166 6.93 8.21 6.13
CA ALA A 166 7.60 8.83 7.27
C ALA A 166 8.50 10.00 6.82
N LEU A 167 9.38 9.81 5.83
CA LEU A 167 10.24 10.87 5.26
C LEU A 167 9.46 12.11 4.80
N ARG A 168 8.26 11.91 4.31
CA ARG A 168 7.42 13.01 3.80
C ARG A 168 6.89 13.93 4.89
N PHE A 169 6.60 13.39 6.06
CA PHE A 169 5.91 14.10 7.13
C PHE A 169 6.81 14.39 8.33
N ASN A 170 7.97 13.74 8.43
CA ASN A 170 8.87 13.90 9.56
C ASN A 170 9.61 15.24 9.51
N PRO A 171 9.68 16.00 10.63
CA PRO A 171 10.60 17.12 10.74
C PRO A 171 12.05 16.66 10.61
N VAL A 172 12.90 17.44 9.93
CA VAL A 172 14.30 17.06 9.66
C VAL A 172 15.12 16.89 10.95
N GLU A 173 14.76 17.64 11.99
CA GLU A 173 15.43 17.63 13.31
C GLU A 173 15.12 16.39 14.15
N GLN A 174 14.13 15.61 13.77
CA GLN A 174 13.71 14.41 14.51
C GLN A 174 14.06 13.15 13.73
N PRO A 175 14.54 12.08 14.38
CA PRO A 175 14.82 10.84 13.69
C PRO A 175 13.51 10.09 13.33
N ILE A 176 13.52 9.40 12.20
CA ILE A 176 12.52 8.37 11.92
C ILE A 176 12.96 7.10 12.64
N GLU A 177 12.07 6.52 13.44
CA GLU A 177 12.36 5.32 14.21
C GLU A 177 11.81 4.09 13.48
N VAL A 178 12.67 3.13 13.20
CA VAL A 178 12.28 1.82 12.65
C VAL A 178 12.63 0.75 13.68
N ARG A 179 11.61 0.07 14.20
CA ARG A 179 11.79 -0.96 15.23
C ARG A 179 11.21 -2.29 14.78
N THR A 180 11.89 -3.35 15.13
CA THR A 180 11.34 -4.70 15.00
C THR A 180 11.33 -5.39 16.35
N GLU A 181 10.26 -6.08 16.64
CA GLU A 181 10.11 -6.85 17.87
C GLU A 181 9.30 -8.12 17.62
N ARG A 182 9.53 -9.13 18.44
CA ARG A 182 8.69 -10.34 18.49
C ARG A 182 7.62 -10.15 19.56
N GLN A 183 6.37 -10.15 19.16
CA GLN A 183 5.25 -10.08 20.08
C GLN A 183 4.25 -11.20 19.79
N GLN A 184 3.97 -12.06 20.77
CA GLN A 184 3.00 -13.17 20.67
C GLN A 184 3.24 -14.08 19.45
N GLY A 185 4.51 -14.38 19.12
CA GLY A 185 4.88 -15.21 17.98
C GLY A 185 4.75 -14.53 16.60
N ARG A 186 4.54 -13.21 16.59
CA ARG A 186 4.48 -12.39 15.39
C ARG A 186 5.64 -11.40 15.35
N LEU A 187 6.08 -11.07 14.15
CA LEU A 187 6.93 -9.91 13.90
C LEU A 187 6.06 -8.66 13.94
N ARG A 188 6.47 -7.67 14.71
CA ARG A 188 6.00 -6.30 14.60
C ARG A 188 7.14 -5.44 14.08
N LEU A 189 6.96 -4.87 12.89
CA LEU A 189 7.86 -3.89 12.30
C LEU A 189 7.14 -2.55 12.29
N SER A 190 7.61 -1.60 13.08
CA SER A 190 7.04 -0.27 13.18
C SER A 190 7.95 0.78 12.57
N VAL A 191 7.36 1.70 11.82
CA VAL A 191 7.98 2.94 11.33
C VAL A 191 7.25 4.09 11.97
N ARG A 192 7.96 4.92 12.74
CA ARG A 192 7.43 6.10 13.43
C ARG A 192 8.04 7.37 12.86
N ASP A 193 7.21 8.34 12.56
CA ASP A 193 7.59 9.72 12.33
C ASP A 193 7.16 10.62 13.48
N HIS A 194 7.68 11.83 13.52
CA HIS A 194 7.35 12.88 14.48
C HIS A 194 6.59 14.04 13.81
N GLY A 195 5.88 13.75 12.72
CA GLY A 195 5.05 14.70 11.99
C GLY A 195 3.82 15.15 12.75
N PRO A 196 2.91 15.86 12.08
CA PRO A 196 1.69 16.38 12.72
C PRO A 196 0.66 15.29 13.08
N GLY A 197 0.89 14.05 12.63
CA GLY A 197 -0.13 13.00 12.74
C GLY A 197 -1.30 13.22 11.77
N VAL A 198 -2.41 12.54 12.05
CA VAL A 198 -3.64 12.57 11.23
C VAL A 198 -4.83 12.71 12.17
N ALA A 199 -5.87 13.46 11.77
CA ALA A 199 -7.09 13.56 12.57
C ALA A 199 -7.70 12.16 12.79
N ASP A 200 -8.14 11.86 14.01
CA ASP A 200 -8.57 10.51 14.42
C ASP A 200 -9.69 9.95 13.55
N GLU A 201 -10.60 10.82 13.06
CA GLU A 201 -11.69 10.46 12.13
C GLU A 201 -11.18 9.91 10.78
N HIS A 202 -9.95 10.20 10.38
CA HIS A 202 -9.35 9.78 9.12
C HIS A 202 -8.40 8.58 9.26
N VAL A 203 -7.97 8.25 10.47
CA VAL A 203 -7.02 7.14 10.69
C VAL A 203 -7.55 5.82 10.15
N GLY A 204 -8.84 5.54 10.30
CA GLY A 204 -9.49 4.33 9.81
C GLY A 204 -9.50 4.18 8.29
N GLN A 205 -9.46 5.31 7.56
CA GLN A 205 -9.48 5.35 6.10
C GLN A 205 -8.07 5.30 5.48
N LEU A 206 -7.03 5.54 6.29
CA LEU A 206 -5.66 5.45 5.82
C LEU A 206 -5.36 4.02 5.33
N GLY A 207 -4.72 3.92 4.16
CA GLY A 207 -4.47 2.65 3.48
C GLY A 207 -5.64 2.15 2.62
N GLU A 208 -6.73 2.91 2.48
CA GLU A 208 -7.63 2.77 1.33
C GLU A 208 -6.93 3.35 0.09
N PRO A 209 -7.03 2.69 -1.08
CA PRO A 209 -6.41 3.20 -2.30
C PRO A 209 -6.87 4.63 -2.61
N PHE A 210 -5.92 5.50 -2.97
CA PHE A 210 -6.11 6.91 -3.31
C PHE A 210 -6.61 7.81 -2.16
N PHE A 211 -6.85 7.28 -0.97
CA PHE A 211 -7.27 8.12 0.16
C PHE A 211 -6.13 9.01 0.64
N ARG A 212 -6.44 10.27 0.85
CA ARG A 212 -5.55 11.28 1.44
C ARG A 212 -6.31 12.08 2.48
N ALA A 213 -5.73 12.24 3.67
CA ALA A 213 -6.36 13.06 4.70
C ALA A 213 -6.49 14.53 4.24
N PRO A 214 -7.62 15.20 4.49
CA PRO A 214 -7.82 16.60 4.13
C PRO A 214 -6.73 17.50 4.74
N GLY A 215 -6.36 18.56 3.99
CA GLY A 215 -5.32 19.49 4.43
C GLY A 215 -3.88 19.04 4.19
N GLN A 216 -3.62 17.84 3.75
CA GLN A 216 -2.28 17.39 3.39
C GLN A 216 -1.88 17.94 2.01
N THR A 217 -0.87 18.83 2.01
CA THR A 217 -0.29 19.42 0.78
C THR A 217 0.86 18.59 0.21
N ALA A 218 1.39 17.63 0.97
CA ALA A 218 2.52 16.79 0.57
C ALA A 218 2.19 15.96 -0.68
N ALA A 219 3.12 15.88 -1.63
CA ALA A 219 2.95 15.16 -2.89
C ALA A 219 2.77 13.65 -2.66
N GLY A 220 1.87 12.98 -3.41
CA GLY A 220 1.67 11.53 -3.39
C GLY A 220 0.25 11.16 -3.79
N HIS A 221 0.09 9.91 -4.24
CA HIS A 221 -1.15 9.43 -4.86
C HIS A 221 -2.10 8.71 -3.89
N GLY A 222 -1.70 8.51 -2.62
CA GLY A 222 -2.51 7.78 -1.65
C GLY A 222 -2.49 6.26 -1.82
N LEU A 223 -1.52 5.72 -2.55
CA LEU A 223 -1.40 4.27 -2.81
C LEU A 223 -0.39 3.58 -1.90
N GLY A 224 0.60 4.30 -1.35
CA GLY A 224 1.70 3.68 -0.60
C GLY A 224 1.25 2.87 0.61
N LEU A 225 0.34 3.40 1.45
CA LEU A 225 -0.21 2.66 2.59
C LEU A 225 -1.13 1.52 2.16
N ALA A 226 -1.85 1.66 1.03
CA ALA A 226 -2.66 0.58 0.46
C ALA A 226 -1.77 -0.59 -0.03
N ILE A 227 -0.63 -0.30 -0.65
CA ILE A 227 0.37 -1.29 -1.05
C ILE A 227 0.93 -2.01 0.18
N ALA A 228 1.30 -1.25 1.24
CA ALA A 228 1.79 -1.83 2.49
C ALA A 228 0.74 -2.71 3.19
N ARG A 229 -0.53 -2.28 3.22
CA ARG A 229 -1.66 -3.07 3.75
C ARG A 229 -1.83 -4.37 2.99
N ARG A 230 -1.88 -4.29 1.67
CA ARG A 230 -2.07 -5.46 0.81
C ARG A 230 -0.93 -6.46 0.92
N ALA A 231 0.32 -5.96 0.99
CA ALA A 231 1.49 -6.79 1.21
C ALA A 231 1.43 -7.51 2.57
N ALA A 232 1.03 -6.82 3.65
CA ALA A 232 0.86 -7.43 4.96
C ALA A 232 -0.22 -8.54 4.95
N GLU A 233 -1.38 -8.28 4.34
CA GLU A 233 -2.48 -9.24 4.20
C GLU A 233 -2.04 -10.50 3.43
N ARG A 234 -1.26 -10.33 2.35
CA ARG A 234 -0.72 -11.45 1.57
C ARG A 234 0.25 -12.31 2.37
N HIS A 235 1.00 -11.71 3.30
CA HIS A 235 1.84 -12.44 4.25
C HIS A 235 1.06 -13.02 5.46
N GLY A 236 -0.29 -12.99 5.45
CA GLY A 236 -1.11 -13.47 6.57
C GLY A 236 -1.05 -12.57 7.80
N GLY A 237 -0.66 -11.32 7.58
CA GLY A 237 -0.54 -10.29 8.60
C GLY A 237 -1.54 -9.15 8.44
N ARG A 238 -1.21 -8.00 9.01
CA ARG A 238 -2.00 -6.77 8.93
C ARG A 238 -1.12 -5.53 9.06
N LEU A 239 -1.60 -4.40 8.52
CA LEU A 239 -1.06 -3.08 8.75
C LEU A 239 -1.89 -2.37 9.81
N LEU A 240 -1.24 -1.89 10.87
CA LEU A 240 -1.83 -1.06 11.92
C LEU A 240 -1.32 0.37 11.75
N LEU A 241 -2.22 1.33 11.80
CA LEU A 241 -1.95 2.75 11.63
C LEU A 241 -2.52 3.50 12.82
N ALA A 242 -1.71 4.34 13.46
CA ALA A 242 -2.13 5.10 14.63
C ALA A 242 -1.32 6.40 14.80
N ASN A 243 -1.94 7.40 15.42
CA ASN A 243 -1.20 8.52 16.00
C ASN A 243 -0.41 8.04 17.20
N HIS A 244 0.83 8.52 17.36
CA HIS A 244 1.63 8.20 18.53
C HIS A 244 1.24 9.12 19.70
N PRO A 245 1.11 8.61 20.95
CA PRO A 245 0.69 9.42 22.11
C PRO A 245 1.57 10.64 22.39
N GLN A 246 2.84 10.59 22.01
CA GLN A 246 3.81 11.69 22.16
C GLN A 246 3.92 12.56 20.90
N GLY A 247 2.96 12.47 19.97
CA GLY A 247 2.99 13.13 18.68
C GLY A 247 3.65 12.29 17.57
N GLY A 248 3.30 12.62 16.34
CA GLY A 248 3.73 11.85 15.17
C GLY A 248 2.78 10.71 14.83
N PHE A 249 3.18 9.92 13.84
CA PHE A 249 2.41 8.80 13.33
C PHE A 249 3.21 7.50 13.34
N VAL A 250 2.54 6.38 13.57
CA VAL A 250 3.16 5.04 13.59
C VAL A 250 2.42 4.14 12.63
N ALA A 251 3.16 3.55 11.70
CA ALA A 251 2.69 2.48 10.85
C ALA A 251 3.38 1.16 11.23
N THR A 252 2.62 0.13 11.57
CA THR A 252 3.15 -1.15 12.05
C THR A 252 2.68 -2.29 11.17
N LEU A 253 3.62 -3.05 10.61
CA LEU A 253 3.38 -4.34 9.96
C LEU A 253 3.41 -5.43 11.02
N GLU A 254 2.30 -6.14 11.22
CA GLU A 254 2.27 -7.37 12.01
C GLU A 254 2.23 -8.58 11.09
N LEU A 255 3.29 -9.39 11.09
CA LEU A 255 3.45 -10.54 10.20
C LEU A 255 3.66 -11.83 11.02
N PRO A 256 3.17 -12.99 10.56
CA PRO A 256 3.47 -14.26 11.21
C PRO A 256 4.96 -14.59 11.04
N LEU A 257 5.64 -14.95 12.12
CA LEU A 257 7.00 -15.51 12.04
C LEU A 257 6.94 -16.96 11.56
N ALA A 258 7.97 -17.39 10.86
CA ALA A 258 8.12 -18.80 10.57
C ALA A 258 8.20 -19.56 11.90
N THR A 259 7.31 -20.53 12.09
CA THR A 259 7.41 -21.43 13.24
C THR A 259 8.66 -22.27 13.04
N ASP A 260 9.61 -22.22 13.98
CA ASP A 260 10.72 -23.19 14.00
C ASP A 260 10.09 -24.59 14.05
N ARG A 261 9.97 -25.24 12.91
CA ARG A 261 9.72 -26.68 12.87
C ARG A 261 11.02 -27.33 13.37
N ARG A 262 11.04 -27.65 14.67
CA ARG A 262 12.01 -28.57 15.24
C ARG A 262 11.80 -29.97 14.65
#